data_8ec16e204a631657fba7f677adc82bf4
#
_entry.id   8ec16e204a631657fba7f677adc82bf4
#
_cell.length_a   1.000
_cell.length_b   1.000
_cell.length_c   1.000
_cell.angle_alpha   90.00
_cell.angle_beta   90.00
_cell.angle_gamma   90.00
#
_symmetry.space_group_name_H-M   'P 1'
#
loop_
_entity.id
_entity.type
_entity.pdbx_description
1 polymer ?
#
loop_
_entity_poly.entity_id
_entity_poly.type
_entity_poly.pdbx_seq_one_letter_code
_entity_poly.pdbx_strand_id
1 'polypeptide(L)'
;MKRIIVFVALLNCLSSVILAQTASKPQVPAQKSAPANVAAVPRVEIPECVAEINGEKIFKNQLAAEVLRQFGDNVLRDEIRKALIMLECQKHGITVSPADLQAEVQRLAGTFKRDTEQWFEMIEKERGMSRSEYIEDLLRPMLSMIKLAGQMMTVTDDEVRREFDARFGESIQVRQIVFTSQELAEQTRRQLLANPDSFASVAKNISADPTTKPYGGLLPPIRRLAVEKVVGDTIFALKDGEISSVVQWPIGHFVLFRCEQHFPPQQVDFAAYRPQLEQKVRDAKIREVSEQVFANLMKNAHITNVMVNPALASQYPDVAAVVNGYQITRQQLADKCIRRYGKITLGEMIGKKMIEQECRKNGIQLTQGDIENEIREMAAKNLPLKPDNTPNTERWLELATKEVGVTPDVYRANTVWPMLALKRLSRDGVKVTEEDVRKGFEANFGAKVKCRAIIMDNQRRAHEVWDKATKNPTVENFADLAQNYSVDESRINGGIIPPIQKHGGQPMLEKEAFSLRPGEISQIIQDEDVWVFLFCEGYTPPVNVNMQDVQTEIVSDIYDKKLKLAIANKFEEMSARSTIDNYLENTSTSPRQQELPNANQPPEQRAAGAALPRK
;
A
#
# COMPACT_ATOMS: atom_id res chain seq x y z
N MET A 1 5.92 -10.79 -13.91
CA MET A 1 5.59 -9.88 -12.81
C MET A 1 5.00 -10.61 -11.59
N LYS A 2 3.94 -11.43 -11.68
CA LYS A 2 3.40 -12.18 -10.50
C LYS A 2 4.42 -13.08 -9.76
N ARG A 3 5.46 -13.58 -10.42
CA ARG A 3 6.51 -14.43 -9.78
C ARG A 3 7.54 -13.63 -8.97
N ILE A 4 7.74 -12.35 -9.25
CA ILE A 4 8.64 -11.45 -8.50
C ILE A 4 8.05 -11.12 -7.13
N ILE A 5 6.73 -10.91 -7.07
CA ILE A 5 5.99 -10.59 -5.83
C ILE A 5 6.15 -11.70 -4.77
N VAL A 6 6.14 -12.97 -5.18
CA VAL A 6 6.28 -14.11 -4.25
C VAL A 6 7.67 -14.18 -3.61
N PHE A 7 8.72 -13.74 -4.30
CA PHE A 7 10.09 -13.81 -3.77
C PHE A 7 10.39 -12.69 -2.77
N VAL A 8 9.87 -11.49 -3.01
CA VAL A 8 9.97 -10.34 -2.08
C VAL A 8 9.05 -10.56 -0.87
N ALA A 9 7.88 -11.18 -1.09
CA ALA A 9 6.95 -11.55 -0.01
C ALA A 9 7.55 -12.59 0.96
N LEU A 10 8.39 -13.51 0.48
CA LEU A 10 9.04 -14.51 1.36
C LEU A 10 10.10 -13.89 2.29
N LEU A 11 10.84 -12.87 1.84
CA LEU A 11 11.75 -12.14 2.73
C LEU A 11 10.99 -11.21 3.69
N ASN A 12 9.90 -10.60 3.25
CA ASN A 12 9.01 -9.85 4.14
C ASN A 12 8.25 -10.77 5.12
N CYS A 13 7.94 -12.02 4.74
CA CYS A 13 7.40 -13.02 5.66
C CYS A 13 8.46 -13.50 6.68
N LEU A 14 9.73 -13.59 6.30
CA LEU A 14 10.81 -13.92 7.23
C LEU A 14 11.04 -12.82 8.28
N SER A 15 10.78 -11.54 7.92
CA SER A 15 10.74 -10.43 8.88
C SER A 15 9.45 -10.40 9.71
N SER A 16 8.34 -10.92 9.18
CA SER A 16 7.00 -10.89 9.81
C SER A 16 6.80 -11.97 10.87
N VAL A 17 7.60 -13.03 10.91
CA VAL A 17 7.57 -14.02 11.99
C VAL A 17 8.09 -13.42 13.33
N ILE A 18 8.83 -12.32 13.27
CA ILE A 18 9.25 -11.54 14.45
C ILE A 18 8.33 -10.34 14.71
N LEU A 19 7.54 -9.90 13.72
CA LEU A 19 6.66 -8.73 13.81
C LEU A 19 5.37 -9.01 13.03
N ALA A 20 4.39 -9.57 13.69
CA ALA A 20 3.01 -9.51 13.20
C ALA A 20 2.53 -8.07 13.31
N GLN A 21 2.63 -7.30 12.22
CA GLN A 21 1.62 -6.36 11.75
C GLN A 21 2.17 -5.41 10.68
N THR A 22 1.50 -5.42 9.58
CA THR A 22 1.59 -4.73 8.30
C THR A 22 1.62 -3.21 8.38
N ALA A 23 2.50 -2.57 7.61
CA ALA A 23 2.39 -1.16 7.26
C ALA A 23 2.08 -1.00 5.77
N SER A 24 0.89 -0.53 5.45
CA SER A 24 0.52 -0.01 4.14
C SER A 24 1.12 1.38 3.93
N LYS A 25 1.63 1.66 2.72
CA LYS A 25 2.18 2.97 2.33
C LYS A 25 1.12 4.07 2.37
N PRO A 26 1.36 5.21 3.01
CA PRO A 26 0.62 6.42 2.74
C PRO A 26 1.46 7.49 2.05
N GLN A 27 0.96 8.06 0.97
CA GLN A 27 1.36 9.36 0.46
C GLN A 27 0.68 10.44 1.30
N VAL A 28 1.45 11.34 1.90
CA VAL A 28 0.92 12.54 2.57
C VAL A 28 1.91 13.70 2.42
N PRO A 29 1.40 14.94 2.19
CA PRO A 29 2.24 16.11 1.95
C PRO A 29 2.89 16.68 3.21
N ALA A 30 4.05 17.28 3.02
CA ALA A 30 4.98 17.78 4.02
C ALA A 30 4.56 19.09 4.69
N GLN A 31 4.98 19.27 5.95
CA GLN A 31 5.19 20.60 6.60
C GLN A 31 5.80 20.59 8.02
N LYS A 32 6.43 21.49 8.45
CA LYS A 32 7.26 22.49 9.16
C LYS A 32 7.15 22.47 10.69
N SER A 33 7.95 23.03 11.45
CA SER A 33 8.89 24.11 11.73
C SER A 33 9.48 24.05 13.14
N ALA A 34 10.40 24.95 13.50
CA ALA A 34 10.90 25.15 14.87
C ALA A 34 10.69 26.63 15.28
N PRO A 35 11.05 27.10 16.50
CA PRO A 35 10.77 26.61 17.81
C PRO A 35 10.14 27.66 18.73
N ALA A 36 9.55 27.27 19.86
CA ALA A 36 9.76 27.87 21.16
C ALA A 36 9.08 26.98 22.22
N ASN A 37 9.81 26.60 23.23
CA ASN A 37 9.42 26.03 24.52
C ASN A 37 7.97 25.51 24.62
N VAL A 38 7.75 24.33 24.10
CA VAL A 38 6.69 23.45 24.58
C VAL A 38 7.39 22.46 25.50
N ALA A 39 6.83 22.24 26.69
CA ALA A 39 7.34 21.31 27.69
C ALA A 39 7.84 20.04 26.99
N ALA A 40 9.11 19.73 27.15
CA ALA A 40 9.75 18.62 26.48
C ALA A 40 9.00 17.33 26.82
N VAL A 41 8.27 16.79 25.87
CA VAL A 41 7.82 15.40 25.96
C VAL A 41 9.08 14.57 26.20
N PRO A 42 9.10 13.63 27.19
CA PRO A 42 10.28 12.85 27.50
C PRO A 42 10.78 12.22 26.20
N ARG A 43 11.98 12.61 25.75
CA ARG A 43 12.66 11.93 24.66
C ARG A 43 12.92 10.52 25.15
N VAL A 44 12.30 9.53 24.55
CA VAL A 44 12.71 8.14 24.75
C VAL A 44 14.17 8.07 24.32
N GLU A 45 15.07 7.98 25.27
CA GLU A 45 16.50 7.84 24.97
C GLU A 45 16.73 6.48 24.32
N ILE A 46 17.28 6.51 23.13
CA ILE A 46 17.68 5.29 22.40
C ILE A 46 18.91 4.75 23.12
N PRO A 47 18.88 3.50 23.64
CA PRO A 47 20.01 2.94 24.38
C PRO A 47 21.24 2.77 23.49
N GLU A 48 22.44 2.88 24.05
CA GLU A 48 23.69 2.69 23.30
C GLU A 48 23.84 1.27 22.74
N CYS A 49 23.42 0.24 23.48
CA CYS A 49 23.22 -1.11 22.96
C CYS A 49 21.74 -1.27 22.61
N VAL A 50 21.42 -1.45 21.33
CA VAL A 50 20.03 -1.55 20.84
C VAL A 50 19.54 -2.98 20.77
N ALA A 51 20.44 -3.96 20.63
CA ALA A 51 20.12 -5.39 20.72
C ALA A 51 21.36 -6.22 21.08
N GLU A 52 21.12 -7.44 21.60
CA GLU A 52 22.14 -8.46 21.81
C GLU A 52 21.64 -9.81 21.29
N ILE A 53 22.43 -10.50 20.48
CA ILE A 53 22.09 -11.77 19.85
C ILE A 53 23.18 -12.80 20.16
N ASN A 54 22.85 -13.83 20.96
CA ASN A 54 23.78 -14.87 21.37
C ASN A 54 25.10 -14.29 21.95
N GLY A 55 25.02 -13.16 22.70
CA GLY A 55 26.16 -12.45 23.28
C GLY A 55 26.84 -11.42 22.36
N GLU A 56 26.49 -11.34 21.08
CA GLU A 56 26.98 -10.29 20.17
C GLU A 56 26.06 -9.08 20.17
N LYS A 57 26.63 -7.90 20.45
CA LYS A 57 25.87 -6.64 20.58
C LYS A 57 25.73 -5.92 19.26
N ILE A 58 24.58 -5.27 19.09
CA ILE A 58 24.34 -4.25 18.07
C ILE A 58 24.24 -2.91 18.79
N PHE A 59 25.07 -1.95 18.37
CA PHE A 59 25.12 -0.63 18.98
C PHE A 59 24.29 0.39 18.19
N LYS A 60 23.88 1.47 18.88
CA LYS A 60 23.11 2.59 18.31
C LYS A 60 23.77 3.20 17.08
N ASN A 61 25.10 3.34 17.06
CA ASN A 61 25.83 3.87 15.91
C ASN A 61 25.74 2.96 14.68
N GLN A 62 25.71 1.63 14.87
CA GLN A 62 25.51 0.67 13.77
C GLN A 62 24.09 0.76 13.21
N LEU A 63 23.08 0.85 14.09
CA LEU A 63 21.71 1.07 13.68
C LEU A 63 21.56 2.42 12.97
N ALA A 64 22.17 3.49 13.49
CA ALA A 64 22.19 4.82 12.88
C ALA A 64 22.77 4.79 11.46
N ALA A 65 23.89 4.12 11.26
CA ALA A 65 24.51 3.97 9.96
C ALA A 65 23.60 3.22 8.97
N GLU A 66 22.96 2.15 9.43
CA GLU A 66 22.10 1.33 8.60
C GLU A 66 20.79 2.03 8.21
N VAL A 67 20.11 2.70 9.16
CA VAL A 67 18.89 3.47 8.84
C VAL A 67 19.18 4.66 7.94
N LEU A 68 20.35 5.32 8.10
CA LEU A 68 20.77 6.39 7.20
C LEU A 68 21.04 5.86 5.79
N ARG A 69 21.66 4.70 5.68
CA ARG A 69 21.95 4.05 4.39
C ARG A 69 20.66 3.69 3.64
N GLN A 70 19.63 3.20 4.35
CA GLN A 70 18.38 2.76 3.76
C GLN A 70 17.38 3.92 3.52
N PHE A 71 17.22 4.80 4.49
CA PHE A 71 16.12 5.78 4.54
C PHE A 71 16.59 7.23 4.62
N GLY A 72 17.90 7.45 4.81
CA GLY A 72 18.44 8.78 5.06
C GLY A 72 18.09 9.81 3.99
N ASP A 73 18.12 9.45 2.71
CA ASP A 73 17.80 10.36 1.61
C ASP A 73 16.33 10.81 1.62
N ASN A 74 15.41 9.89 1.91
CA ASN A 74 13.99 10.20 2.00
C ASN A 74 13.68 11.12 3.18
N VAL A 75 14.23 10.79 4.36
CA VAL A 75 14.03 11.59 5.57
C VAL A 75 14.71 12.96 5.43
N LEU A 76 15.90 13.03 4.81
CA LEU A 76 16.59 14.28 4.57
C LEU A 76 15.78 15.21 3.64
N ARG A 77 15.14 14.69 2.60
CA ARG A 77 14.25 15.49 1.74
C ARG A 77 13.11 16.11 2.54
N ASP A 78 12.53 15.36 3.46
CA ASP A 78 11.46 15.88 4.33
C ASP A 78 12.00 16.97 5.28
N GLU A 79 13.20 16.77 5.86
CA GLU A 79 13.82 17.77 6.74
C GLU A 79 14.25 19.03 5.99
N ILE A 80 14.73 18.92 4.77
CA ILE A 80 15.02 20.08 3.90
C ILE A 80 13.74 20.87 3.65
N ARG A 81 12.65 20.22 3.31
CA ARG A 81 11.34 20.87 3.13
C ARG A 81 10.92 21.61 4.38
N LYS A 82 11.01 20.95 5.54
CA LYS A 82 10.69 21.57 6.86
C LYS A 82 11.56 22.81 7.13
N ALA A 83 12.86 22.70 6.88
CA ALA A 83 13.78 23.80 7.10
C ALA A 83 13.44 25.02 6.23
N LEU A 84 13.16 24.81 4.94
CA LEU A 84 12.79 25.90 4.03
C LEU A 84 11.59 26.68 4.52
N ILE A 85 10.58 25.95 4.92
CA ILE A 85 9.36 26.56 5.34
C ILE A 85 9.51 27.23 6.74
N MET A 86 10.27 26.63 7.69
CA MET A 86 10.61 27.23 8.95
C MET A 86 11.32 28.59 8.77
N LEU A 87 12.33 28.61 7.90
CA LEU A 87 13.09 29.83 7.61
C LEU A 87 12.19 30.91 7.02
N GLU A 88 11.27 30.56 6.13
CA GLU A 88 10.35 31.54 5.55
C GLU A 88 9.33 32.05 6.56
N CYS A 89 8.80 31.16 7.42
CA CYS A 89 7.92 31.60 8.51
C CYS A 89 8.62 32.54 9.48
N GLN A 90 9.90 32.30 9.80
CA GLN A 90 10.68 33.23 10.65
C GLN A 90 10.80 34.61 10.02
N LYS A 91 11.05 34.71 8.71
CA LYS A 91 11.09 36.01 8.00
C LYS A 91 9.76 36.77 8.09
N HIS A 92 8.66 36.07 8.05
CA HIS A 92 7.32 36.64 8.09
C HIS A 92 6.70 36.71 9.50
N GLY A 93 7.46 36.38 10.57
CA GLY A 93 6.99 36.40 11.95
C GLY A 93 5.85 35.41 12.22
N ILE A 94 5.73 34.35 11.45
CA ILE A 94 4.67 33.36 11.56
C ILE A 94 5.05 32.31 12.60
N THR A 95 4.16 32.09 13.57
CA THR A 95 4.30 31.06 14.59
C THR A 95 3.03 30.19 14.66
N VAL A 96 3.20 28.90 14.99
CA VAL A 96 2.12 27.97 15.26
C VAL A 96 2.12 27.67 16.75
N SER A 97 1.10 28.17 17.44
CA SER A 97 0.96 28.01 18.88
C SER A 97 0.48 26.60 19.27
N PRO A 98 0.64 26.16 20.52
CA PRO A 98 0.04 24.93 21.03
C PRO A 98 -1.49 24.86 20.85
N ALA A 99 -2.16 26.02 20.98
CA ALA A 99 -3.60 26.14 20.78
C ALA A 99 -4.00 25.87 19.31
N ASP A 100 -3.23 26.37 18.34
CA ASP A 100 -3.46 26.08 16.92
C ASP A 100 -3.37 24.58 16.65
N LEU A 101 -2.36 23.91 17.21
CA LEU A 101 -2.15 22.46 17.08
C LEU A 101 -3.30 21.67 17.67
N GLN A 102 -3.72 22.04 18.88
CA GLN A 102 -4.82 21.36 19.56
C GLN A 102 -6.14 21.53 18.81
N ALA A 103 -6.43 22.74 18.34
CA ALA A 103 -7.64 23.00 17.54
C ALA A 103 -7.66 22.17 16.25
N GLU A 104 -6.53 22.06 15.58
CA GLU A 104 -6.45 21.27 14.33
C GLU A 104 -6.56 19.76 14.58
N VAL A 105 -5.96 19.24 15.66
CA VAL A 105 -6.15 17.83 16.07
C VAL A 105 -7.63 17.55 16.36
N GLN A 106 -8.31 18.43 17.09
CA GLN A 106 -9.74 18.28 17.37
C GLN A 106 -10.57 18.31 16.09
N ARG A 107 -10.26 19.21 15.17
CA ARG A 107 -10.95 19.32 13.87
C ARG A 107 -10.78 18.04 13.04
N LEU A 108 -9.55 17.52 12.96
CA LEU A 108 -9.24 16.27 12.23
C LEU A 108 -9.94 15.07 12.86
N ALA A 109 -9.82 14.90 14.18
CA ALA A 109 -10.48 13.83 14.92
C ALA A 109 -12.00 13.85 14.70
N GLY A 110 -12.62 15.04 14.78
CA GLY A 110 -14.05 15.24 14.54
C GLY A 110 -14.48 14.87 13.11
N THR A 111 -13.64 15.11 12.10
CA THR A 111 -13.91 14.69 10.71
C THR A 111 -14.06 13.18 10.58
N PHE A 112 -13.34 12.41 11.40
CA PHE A 112 -13.42 10.94 11.45
C PHE A 112 -14.36 10.41 12.56
N LYS A 113 -15.15 11.31 13.18
CA LYS A 113 -16.07 10.98 14.29
C LYS A 113 -15.36 10.29 15.45
N ARG A 114 -14.16 10.74 15.79
CA ARG A 114 -13.33 10.23 16.88
C ARG A 114 -13.00 11.35 17.86
N ASP A 115 -12.67 11.01 19.09
CA ASP A 115 -11.99 11.93 20.01
C ASP A 115 -10.47 11.99 19.71
N THR A 116 -9.77 12.88 20.40
CA THR A 116 -8.34 13.13 20.15
C THR A 116 -7.45 11.95 20.50
N GLU A 117 -7.77 11.17 21.53
CA GLU A 117 -6.99 10.01 21.94
C GLU A 117 -7.18 8.86 20.94
N GLN A 118 -8.41 8.54 20.56
CA GLN A 118 -8.73 7.57 19.51
C GLN A 118 -8.10 7.94 18.17
N TRP A 119 -7.97 9.25 17.89
CA TRP A 119 -7.28 9.73 16.69
C TRP A 119 -5.80 9.38 16.75
N PHE A 120 -5.12 9.63 17.87
CA PHE A 120 -3.70 9.31 18.00
C PHE A 120 -3.42 7.82 18.02
N GLU A 121 -4.26 7.02 18.68
CA GLU A 121 -4.18 5.55 18.64
C GLU A 121 -4.29 5.02 17.20
N MET A 122 -5.20 5.58 16.40
CA MET A 122 -5.33 5.24 15.00
C MET A 122 -4.06 5.62 14.19
N ILE A 123 -3.51 6.82 14.41
CA ILE A 123 -2.27 7.26 13.76
C ILE A 123 -1.11 6.34 14.13
N GLU A 124 -0.98 5.98 15.39
CA GLU A 124 0.07 5.07 15.84
C GLU A 124 -0.09 3.66 15.22
N LYS A 125 -1.30 3.13 15.22
CA LYS A 125 -1.62 1.83 14.64
C LYS A 125 -1.44 1.78 13.12
N GLU A 126 -1.95 2.77 12.39
CA GLU A 126 -1.96 2.74 10.93
C GLU A 126 -0.67 3.28 10.30
N ARG A 127 0.03 4.19 10.98
CA ARG A 127 1.22 4.88 10.45
C ARG A 127 2.50 4.63 11.23
N GLY A 128 2.41 3.96 12.37
CA GLY A 128 3.55 3.71 13.25
C GLY A 128 4.19 4.99 13.79
N MET A 129 3.44 6.11 13.84
CA MET A 129 3.94 7.40 14.28
C MET A 129 3.45 7.71 15.69
N SER A 130 4.35 8.08 16.56
CA SER A 130 3.98 8.60 17.89
C SER A 130 3.22 9.92 17.75
N ARG A 131 2.44 10.26 18.80
CA ARG A 131 1.74 11.56 18.92
C ARG A 131 2.68 12.75 18.68
N SER A 132 3.87 12.71 19.26
CA SER A 132 4.88 13.77 19.10
C SER A 132 5.36 13.90 17.66
N GLU A 133 5.66 12.80 17.00
CA GLU A 133 6.09 12.80 15.60
C GLU A 133 4.99 13.32 14.67
N TYR A 134 3.74 12.88 14.88
CA TYR A 134 2.61 13.39 14.11
C TYR A 134 2.46 14.91 14.25
N ILE A 135 2.55 15.44 15.48
CA ILE A 135 2.43 16.86 15.73
C ILE A 135 3.61 17.64 15.13
N GLU A 136 4.86 17.22 15.38
CA GLU A 136 6.05 17.98 15.01
C GLU A 136 6.49 17.76 13.57
N ASP A 137 6.21 16.59 13.01
CA ASP A 137 6.66 16.23 11.68
C ASP A 137 5.61 16.40 10.58
N LEU A 138 4.32 16.43 10.95
CA LEU A 138 3.24 16.63 9.97
C LEU A 138 2.39 17.86 10.26
N LEU A 139 1.83 17.96 11.46
CA LEU A 139 0.78 18.93 11.76
C LEU A 139 1.31 20.36 11.88
N ARG A 140 2.35 20.58 12.72
CA ARG A 140 2.95 21.90 12.89
C ARG A 140 3.43 22.49 11.57
N PRO A 141 4.05 21.72 10.74
CA PRO A 141 4.44 22.16 9.43
C PRO A 141 3.27 22.47 8.50
N MET A 142 2.23 21.68 8.47
CA MET A 142 1.03 21.96 7.68
C MET A 142 0.41 23.31 8.07
N LEU A 143 0.22 23.54 9.34
CA LEU A 143 -0.34 24.79 9.85
C LEU A 143 0.55 25.99 9.54
N SER A 144 1.86 25.82 9.60
CA SER A 144 2.78 26.89 9.22
C SER A 144 2.61 27.31 7.77
N MET A 145 2.46 26.35 6.84
CA MET A 145 2.22 26.64 5.42
C MET A 145 0.84 27.28 5.22
N ILE A 146 -0.19 26.78 5.88
CA ILE A 146 -1.51 27.39 5.83
C ILE A 146 -1.47 28.85 6.28
N LYS A 147 -0.78 29.14 7.40
CA LYS A 147 -0.62 30.50 7.90
C LYS A 147 0.20 31.36 6.93
N LEU A 148 1.29 30.81 6.37
CA LEU A 148 2.12 31.54 5.39
C LEU A 148 1.33 31.85 4.12
N ALA A 149 0.65 30.88 3.54
CA ALA A 149 -0.20 31.07 2.38
C ALA A 149 -1.35 32.04 2.68
N GLY A 150 -1.93 31.95 3.87
CA GLY A 150 -3.00 32.83 4.32
C GLY A 150 -2.60 34.31 4.41
N GLN A 151 -1.32 34.62 4.72
CA GLN A 151 -0.80 36.00 4.67
C GLN A 151 -0.55 36.50 3.25
N MET A 152 -0.31 35.58 2.30
CA MET A 152 0.02 35.91 0.91
C MET A 152 -1.20 35.94 -0.01
N MET A 153 -2.41 35.72 0.53
CA MET A 153 -3.63 35.70 -0.29
C MET A 153 -4.71 36.64 0.26
N THR A 154 -5.53 37.10 -0.65
CA THR A 154 -6.76 37.84 -0.35
C THR A 154 -7.95 37.10 -0.97
N VAL A 155 -9.06 37.06 -0.29
CA VAL A 155 -10.35 36.60 -0.83
C VAL A 155 -11.13 37.86 -1.25
N THR A 156 -11.51 37.92 -2.54
CA THR A 156 -12.24 39.06 -3.06
C THR A 156 -13.75 38.81 -3.02
N ASP A 157 -14.54 39.90 -2.97
CA ASP A 157 -16.01 39.80 -3.03
C ASP A 157 -16.50 39.13 -4.32
N ASP A 158 -15.81 39.32 -5.42
CA ASP A 158 -16.13 38.67 -6.70
C ASP A 158 -15.93 37.16 -6.67
N GLU A 159 -14.92 36.67 -5.95
CA GLU A 159 -14.71 35.24 -5.76
C GLU A 159 -15.82 34.62 -4.90
N VAL A 160 -16.23 35.33 -3.85
CA VAL A 160 -17.32 34.90 -2.98
C VAL A 160 -18.65 34.90 -3.72
N ARG A 161 -18.89 35.92 -4.56
CA ARG A 161 -20.09 35.98 -5.42
C ARG A 161 -20.12 34.87 -6.45
N ARG A 162 -18.99 34.60 -7.11
CA ARG A 162 -18.86 33.44 -8.04
C ARG A 162 -19.17 32.11 -7.35
N GLU A 163 -18.67 31.91 -6.14
CA GLU A 163 -18.99 30.70 -5.37
C GLU A 163 -20.48 30.63 -4.97
N PHE A 164 -21.08 31.78 -4.66
CA PHE A 164 -22.52 31.86 -4.42
C PHE A 164 -23.33 31.49 -5.68
N ASP A 165 -22.98 32.04 -6.82
CA ASP A 165 -23.64 31.74 -8.09
C ASP A 165 -23.44 30.28 -8.52
N ALA A 166 -22.23 29.73 -8.27
CA ALA A 166 -21.97 28.31 -8.49
C ALA A 166 -22.83 27.39 -7.61
N ARG A 167 -23.25 27.85 -6.43
CA ARG A 167 -24.06 27.06 -5.50
C ARG A 167 -25.56 27.33 -5.61
N PHE A 168 -26.00 28.57 -5.85
CA PHE A 168 -27.39 29.02 -5.78
C PHE A 168 -27.90 29.66 -7.07
N GLY A 169 -27.00 29.88 -8.05
CA GLY A 169 -27.30 30.48 -9.33
C GLY A 169 -28.28 29.64 -10.18
N GLU A 170 -28.58 30.15 -11.34
CA GLU A 170 -29.41 29.44 -12.32
C GLU A 170 -28.88 28.05 -12.63
N SER A 171 -29.78 27.11 -12.89
CA SER A 171 -29.41 25.77 -13.32
C SER A 171 -30.25 25.31 -14.48
N ILE A 172 -29.74 24.38 -15.27
CA ILE A 172 -30.39 23.81 -16.43
C ILE A 172 -30.40 22.30 -16.34
N GLN A 173 -31.52 21.69 -16.66
CA GLN A 173 -31.57 20.24 -16.86
C GLN A 173 -31.46 19.93 -18.34
N VAL A 174 -30.53 19.08 -18.69
CA VAL A 174 -30.27 18.68 -20.07
C VAL A 174 -30.23 17.17 -20.21
N ARG A 175 -30.49 16.70 -21.44
CA ARG A 175 -30.09 15.36 -21.88
C ARG A 175 -28.84 15.47 -22.73
N GLN A 176 -28.01 14.44 -22.71
CA GLN A 176 -26.84 14.34 -23.55
C GLN A 176 -26.81 13.04 -24.37
N ILE A 177 -26.21 13.11 -25.54
CA ILE A 177 -25.80 11.93 -26.32
C ILE A 177 -24.31 12.09 -26.61
N VAL A 178 -23.52 11.12 -26.19
CA VAL A 178 -22.06 11.10 -26.42
C VAL A 178 -21.76 10.21 -27.62
N PHE A 179 -20.89 10.70 -28.49
CA PHE A 179 -20.44 10.02 -29.70
C PHE A 179 -18.92 9.92 -29.76
N THR A 180 -18.43 8.90 -30.46
CA THR A 180 -17.02 8.71 -30.79
C THR A 180 -16.64 9.25 -32.18
N SER A 181 -17.63 9.70 -32.98
CA SER A 181 -17.44 10.29 -34.32
C SER A 181 -18.25 11.57 -34.45
N GLN A 182 -17.61 12.60 -35.00
CA GLN A 182 -18.25 13.87 -35.31
C GLN A 182 -19.33 13.71 -36.39
N GLU A 183 -19.06 12.92 -37.42
CA GLU A 183 -19.99 12.68 -38.52
C GLU A 183 -21.29 12.05 -38.03
N LEU A 184 -21.19 11.05 -37.14
CA LEU A 184 -22.35 10.41 -36.54
C LEU A 184 -23.13 11.41 -35.65
N ALA A 185 -22.45 12.25 -34.91
CA ALA A 185 -23.08 13.30 -34.10
C ALA A 185 -23.84 14.31 -34.96
N GLU A 186 -23.25 14.78 -36.06
CA GLU A 186 -23.89 15.72 -36.99
C GLU A 186 -25.06 15.07 -37.75
N GLN A 187 -24.94 13.82 -38.16
CA GLN A 187 -26.01 13.06 -38.79
C GLN A 187 -27.20 12.90 -37.80
N THR A 188 -26.91 12.49 -36.59
CA THR A 188 -27.92 12.32 -35.53
C THR A 188 -28.56 13.65 -35.18
N ARG A 189 -27.79 14.74 -35.13
CA ARG A 189 -28.35 16.09 -34.91
C ARG A 189 -29.40 16.46 -35.96
N ARG A 190 -29.12 16.24 -37.24
CA ARG A 190 -30.10 16.52 -38.33
C ARG A 190 -31.39 15.72 -38.16
N GLN A 191 -31.29 14.45 -37.75
CA GLN A 191 -32.48 13.62 -37.47
C GLN A 191 -33.28 14.12 -36.28
N LEU A 192 -32.59 14.52 -35.21
CA LEU A 192 -33.19 15.01 -33.98
C LEU A 192 -33.81 16.40 -34.16
N LEU A 193 -33.28 17.25 -35.03
CA LEU A 193 -33.91 18.54 -35.35
C LEU A 193 -35.26 18.37 -36.08
N ALA A 194 -35.44 17.27 -36.86
CA ALA A 194 -36.70 16.93 -37.49
C ALA A 194 -37.72 16.31 -36.48
N ASN A 195 -37.23 15.63 -35.43
CA ASN A 195 -38.07 15.03 -34.38
C ASN A 195 -37.41 15.14 -33.01
N PRO A 196 -37.46 16.30 -32.34
CA PRO A 196 -36.75 16.54 -31.06
C PRO A 196 -37.17 15.60 -29.92
N ASP A 197 -38.41 15.13 -29.91
CA ASP A 197 -38.95 14.27 -28.84
C ASP A 197 -38.37 12.87 -28.84
N SER A 198 -37.75 12.46 -29.97
CA SER A 198 -37.02 11.18 -30.05
C SER A 198 -35.68 11.19 -29.33
N PHE A 199 -35.21 12.33 -28.81
CA PHE A 199 -33.86 12.46 -28.21
C PHE A 199 -33.57 11.41 -27.13
N ALA A 200 -34.49 11.20 -26.21
CA ALA A 200 -34.32 10.23 -25.12
C ALA A 200 -34.23 8.78 -25.63
N SER A 201 -35.00 8.41 -26.65
CA SER A 201 -34.94 7.07 -27.23
C SER A 201 -33.65 6.86 -28.04
N VAL A 202 -33.22 7.87 -28.77
CA VAL A 202 -31.95 7.87 -29.50
C VAL A 202 -30.78 7.77 -28.52
N ALA A 203 -30.78 8.52 -27.43
CA ALA A 203 -29.77 8.45 -26.37
C ALA A 203 -29.65 7.02 -25.80
N LYS A 204 -30.79 6.36 -25.51
CA LYS A 204 -30.81 4.97 -25.01
C LYS A 204 -30.18 3.97 -25.99
N ASN A 205 -30.32 4.22 -27.28
CA ASN A 205 -29.87 3.29 -28.30
C ASN A 205 -28.38 3.49 -28.64
N ILE A 206 -27.95 4.72 -28.88
CA ILE A 206 -26.65 4.98 -29.51
C ILE A 206 -25.65 5.74 -28.67
N SER A 207 -26.02 6.32 -27.50
CA SER A 207 -25.05 7.05 -26.67
C SER A 207 -23.90 6.15 -26.25
N ALA A 208 -22.69 6.66 -26.35
CA ALA A 208 -21.46 6.01 -25.87
C ALA A 208 -21.27 6.15 -24.34
N ASP A 209 -22.06 7.01 -23.67
CA ASP A 209 -21.98 7.16 -22.21
C ASP A 209 -22.85 6.12 -21.49
N PRO A 210 -22.22 5.10 -20.84
CA PRO A 210 -22.96 4.04 -20.16
C PRO A 210 -23.73 4.54 -18.94
N THR A 211 -23.36 5.68 -18.38
CA THR A 211 -23.95 6.22 -17.14
C THR A 211 -25.33 6.83 -17.38
N THR A 212 -25.46 7.67 -18.39
CA THR A 212 -26.72 8.37 -18.69
C THR A 212 -27.57 7.67 -19.75
N LYS A 213 -26.98 6.78 -20.53
CA LYS A 213 -27.66 6.01 -21.59
C LYS A 213 -28.96 5.33 -21.12
N PRO A 214 -29.01 4.58 -19.98
CA PRO A 214 -30.24 3.94 -19.51
C PRO A 214 -31.36 4.93 -19.18
N TYR A 215 -30.99 6.15 -18.82
CA TYR A 215 -31.93 7.22 -18.47
C TYR A 215 -32.27 8.15 -19.65
N GLY A 216 -31.92 7.73 -20.88
CA GLY A 216 -32.15 8.52 -22.08
C GLY A 216 -31.30 9.80 -22.11
N GLY A 217 -30.09 9.73 -21.58
CA GLY A 217 -29.15 10.83 -21.55
C GLY A 217 -29.43 11.92 -20.50
N LEU A 218 -30.40 11.72 -19.60
CA LEU A 218 -30.78 12.73 -18.62
C LEU A 218 -29.70 12.96 -17.58
N LEU A 219 -29.30 14.21 -17.40
CA LEU A 219 -28.39 14.68 -16.37
C LEU A 219 -29.15 15.34 -15.21
N PRO A 220 -28.59 15.27 -13.98
CA PRO A 220 -29.10 16.14 -12.90
C PRO A 220 -28.99 17.61 -13.30
N PRO A 221 -29.80 18.54 -12.71
CA PRO A 221 -29.68 19.95 -12.99
C PRO A 221 -28.26 20.46 -12.82
N ILE A 222 -27.73 21.09 -13.85
CA ILE A 222 -26.35 21.59 -13.94
C ILE A 222 -26.38 23.11 -13.70
N ARG A 223 -25.48 23.59 -12.85
CA ARG A 223 -25.32 25.05 -12.66
C ARG A 223 -24.30 25.60 -13.66
N ARG A 224 -24.43 26.84 -14.06
CA ARG A 224 -23.61 27.49 -15.10
C ARG A 224 -22.12 27.37 -14.82
N LEU A 225 -21.70 27.56 -13.57
CA LEU A 225 -20.29 27.53 -13.16
C LEU A 225 -19.78 26.15 -12.72
N ALA A 226 -20.61 25.11 -12.79
CA ALA A 226 -20.23 23.75 -12.44
C ALA A 226 -19.63 22.93 -13.61
N VAL A 227 -19.62 23.52 -14.81
CA VAL A 227 -19.09 22.90 -16.04
C VAL A 227 -18.10 23.82 -16.72
N GLU A 228 -17.31 23.25 -17.64
CA GLU A 228 -16.41 24.05 -18.47
C GLU A 228 -17.15 25.16 -19.22
N LYS A 229 -16.52 26.31 -19.35
CA LYS A 229 -17.13 27.51 -19.91
C LYS A 229 -17.79 27.26 -21.27
N VAL A 230 -17.13 26.53 -22.16
CA VAL A 230 -17.65 26.24 -23.51
C VAL A 230 -18.95 25.44 -23.44
N VAL A 231 -19.01 24.46 -22.56
CA VAL A 231 -20.23 23.65 -22.35
C VAL A 231 -21.31 24.48 -21.69
N GLY A 232 -20.97 25.22 -20.63
CA GLY A 232 -21.89 26.12 -19.94
C GLY A 232 -22.51 27.12 -20.89
N ASP A 233 -21.72 27.84 -21.65
CA ASP A 233 -22.19 28.83 -22.63
C ASP A 233 -23.10 28.19 -23.70
N THR A 234 -22.80 26.95 -24.12
CA THR A 234 -23.62 26.23 -25.09
C THR A 234 -24.98 25.82 -24.52
N ILE A 235 -25.00 25.15 -23.35
CA ILE A 235 -26.24 24.59 -22.81
C ILE A 235 -27.20 25.69 -22.29
N PHE A 236 -26.65 26.75 -21.67
CA PHE A 236 -27.44 27.84 -21.13
C PHE A 236 -27.96 28.83 -22.20
N ALA A 237 -27.45 28.74 -23.44
CA ALA A 237 -28.00 29.48 -24.57
C ALA A 237 -29.22 28.79 -25.20
N LEU A 238 -29.47 27.50 -24.89
CA LEU A 238 -30.59 26.75 -25.45
C LEU A 238 -31.90 27.16 -24.77
N LYS A 239 -32.95 27.21 -25.55
CA LYS A 239 -34.34 27.30 -25.03
C LYS A 239 -34.83 25.91 -24.63
N ASP A 240 -35.87 25.85 -23.80
CA ASP A 240 -36.50 24.59 -23.42
C ASP A 240 -36.91 23.80 -24.67
N GLY A 241 -36.49 22.54 -24.75
CA GLY A 241 -36.68 21.65 -25.90
C GLY A 241 -35.64 21.80 -27.02
N GLU A 242 -34.79 22.81 -27.02
CA GLU A 242 -33.82 23.07 -28.07
C GLU A 242 -32.61 22.14 -27.99
N ILE A 243 -32.05 21.80 -29.17
CA ILE A 243 -30.91 20.92 -29.32
C ILE A 243 -29.69 21.74 -29.73
N SER A 244 -28.55 21.52 -29.06
CA SER A 244 -27.28 22.23 -29.30
C SER A 244 -26.68 21.92 -30.66
N SER A 245 -25.69 22.72 -31.07
CA SER A 245 -24.65 22.25 -31.99
C SER A 245 -23.86 21.08 -31.39
N VAL A 246 -23.10 20.37 -32.24
CA VAL A 246 -22.17 19.35 -31.75
C VAL A 246 -21.04 20.03 -30.97
N VAL A 247 -20.88 19.64 -29.73
CA VAL A 247 -19.81 20.13 -28.85
C VAL A 247 -18.69 19.10 -28.82
N GLN A 248 -17.47 19.52 -29.11
CA GLN A 248 -16.29 18.67 -28.97
C GLN A 248 -15.89 18.59 -27.50
N TRP A 249 -15.84 17.37 -26.95
CA TRP A 249 -15.39 17.11 -25.58
C TRP A 249 -13.88 16.82 -25.56
N PRO A 250 -13.16 17.20 -24.48
CA PRO A 250 -11.79 16.68 -24.29
C PRO A 250 -11.78 15.15 -24.39
N ILE A 251 -10.72 14.56 -24.94
CA ILE A 251 -10.57 13.08 -25.14
C ILE A 251 -11.24 12.57 -26.44
N GLY A 252 -11.56 13.42 -27.40
CA GLY A 252 -11.99 12.96 -28.73
C GLY A 252 -13.44 12.47 -28.82
N HIS A 253 -14.29 12.86 -27.89
CA HIS A 253 -15.72 12.61 -27.94
C HIS A 253 -16.49 13.84 -28.45
N PHE A 254 -17.68 13.60 -28.96
CA PHE A 254 -18.60 14.64 -29.44
C PHE A 254 -19.92 14.50 -28.70
N VAL A 255 -20.53 15.61 -28.34
CA VAL A 255 -21.75 15.60 -27.50
C VAL A 255 -22.82 16.49 -28.10
N LEU A 256 -24.07 16.00 -28.09
CA LEU A 256 -25.27 16.77 -28.32
C LEU A 256 -26.01 16.93 -27.01
N PHE A 257 -26.51 18.14 -26.77
CA PHE A 257 -27.35 18.43 -25.63
C PHE A 257 -28.75 18.80 -26.09
N ARG A 258 -29.76 18.40 -25.31
CA ARG A 258 -31.14 18.93 -25.41
C ARG A 258 -31.50 19.55 -24.07
N CYS A 259 -31.94 20.81 -24.10
CA CYS A 259 -32.49 21.46 -22.92
C CYS A 259 -33.85 20.86 -22.55
N GLU A 260 -33.97 20.40 -21.31
CA GLU A 260 -35.26 19.95 -20.77
C GLU A 260 -35.97 21.08 -20.05
N GLN A 261 -35.25 21.81 -19.18
CA GLN A 261 -35.83 22.88 -18.37
C GLN A 261 -34.75 23.78 -17.78
N HIS A 262 -35.05 25.08 -17.72
CA HIS A 262 -34.33 26.07 -16.96
C HIS A 262 -34.91 26.24 -15.56
N PHE A 263 -34.04 26.36 -14.56
CA PHE A 263 -34.43 26.68 -13.20
C PHE A 263 -33.84 28.04 -12.82
N PRO A 264 -34.66 28.98 -12.32
CA PRO A 264 -34.17 30.28 -11.86
C PRO A 264 -33.23 30.12 -10.67
N PRO A 265 -32.37 31.13 -10.37
CA PRO A 265 -31.57 31.17 -9.18
C PRO A 265 -32.41 30.97 -7.93
N GLN A 266 -31.85 30.25 -6.95
CA GLN A 266 -32.50 30.06 -5.66
C GLN A 266 -32.59 31.41 -4.91
N GLN A 267 -33.75 31.75 -4.41
CA GLN A 267 -33.96 32.96 -3.62
C GLN A 267 -33.45 32.75 -2.20
N VAL A 268 -32.13 32.95 -1.99
CA VAL A 268 -31.48 32.86 -0.69
C VAL A 268 -30.70 34.15 -0.43
N ASP A 269 -30.65 34.56 0.84
CA ASP A 269 -29.91 35.76 1.23
C ASP A 269 -28.41 35.54 1.15
N PHE A 270 -27.72 36.26 0.28
CA PHE A 270 -26.26 36.24 0.13
C PHE A 270 -25.54 36.51 1.46
N ALA A 271 -26.07 37.48 2.26
CA ALA A 271 -25.42 37.86 3.51
C ALA A 271 -25.38 36.72 4.53
N ALA A 272 -26.43 35.89 4.55
CA ALA A 272 -26.51 34.74 5.45
C ALA A 272 -25.49 33.64 5.10
N TYR A 273 -25.17 33.48 3.82
CA TYR A 273 -24.24 32.44 3.35
C TYR A 273 -22.80 32.95 3.16
N ARG A 274 -22.59 34.27 3.10
CA ARG A 274 -21.29 34.88 2.86
C ARG A 274 -20.15 34.32 3.70
N PRO A 275 -20.28 34.15 5.06
CA PRO A 275 -19.16 33.64 5.86
C PRO A 275 -18.73 32.22 5.48
N GLN A 276 -19.71 31.34 5.16
CA GLN A 276 -19.42 29.97 4.75
C GLN A 276 -18.77 29.91 3.35
N LEU A 277 -19.22 30.76 2.43
CA LEU A 277 -18.70 30.84 1.07
C LEU A 277 -17.29 31.43 1.07
N GLU A 278 -17.06 32.48 1.86
CA GLU A 278 -15.73 33.07 2.04
C GLU A 278 -14.76 32.03 2.60
N GLN A 279 -15.16 31.26 3.59
CA GLN A 279 -14.33 30.18 4.14
C GLN A 279 -14.03 29.11 3.08
N LYS A 280 -15.02 28.71 2.29
CA LYS A 280 -14.84 27.73 1.22
C LYS A 280 -13.87 28.24 0.14
N VAL A 281 -14.02 29.48 -0.29
CA VAL A 281 -13.09 30.11 -1.25
C VAL A 281 -11.69 30.20 -0.64
N ARG A 282 -11.59 30.60 0.63
CA ARG A 282 -10.35 30.64 1.37
C ARG A 282 -9.66 29.28 1.41
N ASP A 283 -10.36 28.23 1.77
CA ASP A 283 -9.82 26.86 1.88
C ASP A 283 -9.31 26.32 0.53
N ALA A 284 -10.05 26.59 -0.56
CA ALA A 284 -9.64 26.23 -1.91
C ALA A 284 -8.39 27.00 -2.34
N LYS A 285 -8.37 28.31 -2.10
CA LYS A 285 -7.28 29.22 -2.48
C LYS A 285 -6.00 28.97 -1.66
N ILE A 286 -6.12 28.66 -0.37
CA ILE A 286 -4.98 28.29 0.47
C ILE A 286 -4.21 27.11 -0.13
N ARG A 287 -4.90 26.10 -0.66
CA ARG A 287 -4.24 24.95 -1.26
C ARG A 287 -3.39 25.36 -2.47
N GLU A 288 -3.99 26.10 -3.40
CA GLU A 288 -3.29 26.57 -4.59
C GLU A 288 -2.11 27.48 -4.24
N VAL A 289 -2.33 28.46 -3.36
CA VAL A 289 -1.26 29.38 -2.93
C VAL A 289 -0.17 28.64 -2.16
N SER A 290 -0.50 27.66 -1.33
CA SER A 290 0.50 26.84 -0.64
C SER A 290 1.41 26.09 -1.62
N GLU A 291 0.85 25.51 -2.69
CA GLU A 291 1.63 24.82 -3.72
C GLU A 291 2.56 25.80 -4.45
N GLN A 292 2.05 26.99 -4.84
CA GLN A 292 2.83 28.04 -5.50
C GLN A 292 3.95 28.59 -4.60
N VAL A 293 3.64 28.88 -3.34
CA VAL A 293 4.62 29.35 -2.35
C VAL A 293 5.71 28.31 -2.16
N PHE A 294 5.33 27.04 -1.98
CA PHE A 294 6.29 25.97 -1.80
C PHE A 294 7.18 25.76 -3.04
N ALA A 295 6.60 25.80 -4.23
CA ALA A 295 7.36 25.71 -5.48
C ALA A 295 8.39 26.85 -5.61
N ASN A 296 7.99 28.08 -5.23
CA ASN A 296 8.89 29.25 -5.22
C ASN A 296 10.00 29.08 -4.16
N LEU A 297 9.69 28.59 -2.96
CA LEU A 297 10.68 28.30 -1.93
C LEU A 297 11.73 27.30 -2.42
N MET A 298 11.28 26.21 -3.06
CA MET A 298 12.19 25.20 -3.61
C MET A 298 13.05 25.76 -4.75
N LYS A 299 12.47 26.56 -5.64
CA LYS A 299 13.18 27.18 -6.79
C LYS A 299 14.30 28.13 -6.34
N ASN A 300 14.06 28.89 -5.27
CA ASN A 300 14.99 29.92 -4.78
C ASN A 300 15.89 29.41 -3.64
N ALA A 301 15.79 28.11 -3.28
CA ALA A 301 16.55 27.54 -2.19
C ALA A 301 18.02 27.28 -2.59
N HIS A 302 18.95 27.66 -1.71
CA HIS A 302 20.33 27.21 -1.78
C HIS A 302 20.48 25.96 -0.90
N ILE A 303 20.46 24.79 -1.55
CA ILE A 303 20.52 23.49 -0.87
C ILE A 303 21.84 22.80 -1.23
N THR A 304 22.63 22.49 -0.22
CA THR A 304 23.83 21.65 -0.34
C THR A 304 23.58 20.33 0.39
N ASN A 305 23.35 19.25 -0.37
CA ASN A 305 23.27 17.90 0.21
C ASN A 305 24.69 17.34 0.38
N VAL A 306 25.16 17.26 1.62
CA VAL A 306 26.50 16.80 1.96
C VAL A 306 26.61 15.28 1.83
N MET A 307 25.52 14.53 2.09
CA MET A 307 25.53 13.07 2.12
C MET A 307 25.79 12.43 0.75
N VAL A 308 25.37 13.07 -0.33
CA VAL A 308 25.52 12.53 -1.69
C VAL A 308 26.86 12.92 -2.34
N ASN A 309 27.65 13.80 -1.71
CA ASN A 309 28.94 14.23 -2.20
C ASN A 309 30.07 13.73 -1.26
N PRO A 310 30.85 12.69 -1.65
CA PRO A 310 31.88 12.12 -0.79
C PRO A 310 32.94 13.12 -0.30
N ALA A 311 33.30 14.09 -1.14
CA ALA A 311 34.28 15.13 -0.77
C ALA A 311 33.71 16.04 0.34
N LEU A 312 32.48 16.49 0.19
CA LEU A 312 31.80 17.29 1.22
C LEU A 312 31.52 16.47 2.48
N ALA A 313 31.13 15.21 2.35
CA ALA A 313 30.91 14.32 3.48
C ALA A 313 32.16 14.08 4.32
N SER A 314 33.33 14.04 3.69
CA SER A 314 34.63 13.96 4.38
C SER A 314 35.01 15.28 5.04
N GLN A 315 34.70 16.41 4.42
CA GLN A 315 35.00 17.73 4.94
C GLN A 315 34.06 18.16 6.08
N TYR A 316 32.79 17.73 6.02
CA TYR A 316 31.72 18.07 6.97
C TYR A 316 31.04 16.80 7.51
N PRO A 317 31.74 15.97 8.32
CA PRO A 317 31.25 14.63 8.72
C PRO A 317 29.96 14.69 9.55
N ASP A 318 29.74 15.79 10.29
CA ASP A 318 28.57 15.96 11.19
C ASP A 318 27.35 16.62 10.50
N VAL A 319 27.51 17.05 9.25
CA VAL A 319 26.45 17.73 8.49
C VAL A 319 25.82 16.79 7.48
N ALA A 320 24.49 16.73 7.42
CA ALA A 320 23.75 16.01 6.41
C ALA A 320 23.40 16.93 5.20
N ALA A 321 22.91 18.14 5.49
CA ALA A 321 22.65 19.15 4.46
C ALA A 321 22.72 20.56 5.02
N VAL A 322 22.90 21.54 4.13
CA VAL A 322 22.78 22.97 4.43
C VAL A 322 21.67 23.55 3.57
N VAL A 323 20.73 24.28 4.17
CA VAL A 323 19.55 24.88 3.51
C VAL A 323 19.49 26.37 3.83
N ASN A 324 19.79 27.24 2.87
CA ASN A 324 19.84 28.69 3.07
C ASN A 324 20.66 29.09 4.31
N GLY A 325 21.80 28.40 4.55
CA GLY A 325 22.66 28.61 5.72
C GLY A 325 22.27 27.84 6.99
N TYR A 326 21.08 27.27 7.06
CA TYR A 326 20.67 26.40 8.16
C TYR A 326 21.26 24.99 7.98
N GLN A 327 21.91 24.47 9.02
CA GLN A 327 22.53 23.14 8.99
C GLN A 327 21.59 22.08 9.57
N ILE A 328 21.37 21.02 8.80
CA ILE A 328 20.75 19.77 9.27
C ILE A 328 21.89 18.83 9.62
N THR A 329 22.01 18.46 10.91
CA THR A 329 23.11 17.59 11.35
C THR A 329 22.83 16.11 11.02
N ARG A 330 23.90 15.36 10.82
CA ARG A 330 23.83 13.90 10.58
C ARG A 330 23.21 13.17 11.79
N GLN A 331 23.50 13.63 13.00
CA GLN A 331 22.94 13.07 14.24
C GLN A 331 21.42 13.29 14.33
N GLN A 332 20.94 14.52 14.04
CA GLN A 332 19.50 14.79 14.00
C GLN A 332 18.77 13.93 12.98
N LEU A 333 19.37 13.76 11.81
CA LEU A 333 18.82 12.91 10.76
C LEU A 333 18.79 11.44 11.18
N ALA A 334 19.89 10.93 11.77
CA ALA A 334 19.97 9.57 12.26
C ALA A 334 18.94 9.27 13.36
N ASP A 335 18.80 10.17 14.34
CA ASP A 335 17.82 10.02 15.43
C ASP A 335 16.38 9.99 14.88
N LYS A 336 16.09 10.76 13.84
CA LYS A 336 14.79 10.71 13.15
C LYS A 336 14.60 9.41 12.38
N CYS A 337 15.60 8.97 11.65
CA CYS A 337 15.56 7.71 10.94
C CYS A 337 15.35 6.53 11.90
N ILE A 338 16.05 6.52 13.05
CA ILE A 338 15.87 5.46 14.07
C ILE A 338 14.46 5.48 14.64
N ARG A 339 13.91 6.64 14.98
CA ARG A 339 12.53 6.70 15.49
C ARG A 339 11.53 6.15 14.49
N ARG A 340 11.67 6.48 13.21
CA ARG A 340 10.71 6.13 12.15
C ARG A 340 10.88 4.72 11.60
N TYR A 341 12.12 4.24 11.48
CA TYR A 341 12.45 2.99 10.80
C TYR A 341 13.31 2.04 11.65
N GLY A 342 13.71 2.48 12.84
CA GLY A 342 14.68 1.75 13.66
C GLY A 342 14.22 0.37 14.07
N LYS A 343 12.94 0.18 14.39
CA LYS A 343 12.39 -1.14 14.75
C LYS A 343 12.53 -2.15 13.61
N ILE A 344 12.10 -1.75 12.41
CA ILE A 344 12.17 -2.60 11.21
C ILE A 344 13.62 -2.89 10.86
N THR A 345 14.46 -1.86 10.80
CA THR A 345 15.88 -2.01 10.46
C THR A 345 16.62 -2.86 11.51
N LEU A 346 16.31 -2.67 12.79
CA LEU A 346 16.93 -3.50 13.85
C LEU A 346 16.52 -4.97 13.72
N GLY A 347 15.26 -5.26 13.40
CA GLY A 347 14.80 -6.63 13.11
C GLY A 347 15.58 -7.27 11.95
N GLU A 348 15.80 -6.52 10.86
CA GLU A 348 16.64 -6.98 9.73
C GLU A 348 18.09 -7.22 10.17
N MET A 349 18.68 -6.32 10.96
CA MET A 349 20.04 -6.46 11.48
C MET A 349 20.17 -7.67 12.41
N ILE A 350 19.18 -7.92 13.27
CA ILE A 350 19.13 -9.11 14.15
C ILE A 350 19.09 -10.38 13.29
N GLY A 351 18.18 -10.46 12.31
CA GLY A 351 18.07 -11.60 11.39
C GLY A 351 19.38 -11.86 10.63
N LYS A 352 19.98 -10.80 10.08
CA LYS A 352 21.26 -10.88 9.39
C LYS A 352 22.38 -11.37 10.31
N LYS A 353 22.42 -10.87 11.55
CA LYS A 353 23.42 -11.27 12.55
C LYS A 353 23.30 -12.76 12.90
N MET A 354 22.09 -13.29 13.06
CA MET A 354 21.87 -14.72 13.25
C MET A 354 22.39 -15.55 12.07
N ILE A 355 22.11 -15.11 10.84
CA ILE A 355 22.59 -15.77 9.63
C ILE A 355 24.13 -15.73 9.56
N GLU A 356 24.76 -14.59 9.85
CA GLU A 356 26.20 -14.44 9.91
C GLU A 356 26.86 -15.39 10.93
N GLN A 357 26.26 -15.52 12.13
CA GLN A 357 26.71 -16.43 13.17
C GLN A 357 26.65 -17.90 12.70
N GLU A 358 25.52 -18.26 12.06
CA GLU A 358 25.33 -19.62 11.56
C GLU A 358 26.28 -19.94 10.39
N CYS A 359 26.51 -18.98 9.48
CA CYS A 359 27.51 -19.14 8.41
C CYS A 359 28.92 -19.37 8.97
N ARG A 360 29.33 -18.56 9.97
CA ARG A 360 30.63 -18.74 10.64
C ARG A 360 30.76 -20.14 11.26
N LYS A 361 29.71 -20.63 11.90
CA LYS A 361 29.66 -21.94 12.55
C LYS A 361 29.79 -23.10 11.55
N ASN A 362 29.26 -22.91 10.33
CA ASN A 362 29.30 -23.91 9.28
C ASN A 362 30.45 -23.66 8.24
N GLY A 363 31.35 -22.72 8.49
CA GLY A 363 32.46 -22.43 7.59
C GLY A 363 32.06 -21.82 6.24
N ILE A 364 30.83 -21.24 6.14
CA ILE A 364 30.31 -20.65 4.90
C ILE A 364 30.78 -19.21 4.80
N GLN A 365 31.48 -18.89 3.71
CA GLN A 365 31.87 -17.54 3.34
C GLN A 365 31.26 -17.20 1.99
N LEU A 366 30.66 -16.03 1.88
CA LEU A 366 30.11 -15.50 0.65
C LEU A 366 30.94 -14.33 0.15
N THR A 367 31.35 -14.41 -1.10
CA THR A 367 32.10 -13.35 -1.78
C THR A 367 31.17 -12.42 -2.54
N GLN A 368 31.69 -11.25 -2.94
CA GLN A 368 30.96 -10.35 -3.85
C GLN A 368 30.63 -11.05 -5.17
N GLY A 369 31.52 -11.91 -5.67
CA GLY A 369 31.28 -12.71 -6.87
C GLY A 369 30.10 -13.66 -6.74
N ASP A 370 29.90 -14.26 -5.56
CA ASP A 370 28.73 -15.12 -5.28
C ASP A 370 27.42 -14.32 -5.36
N ILE A 371 27.41 -13.09 -4.81
CA ILE A 371 26.26 -12.20 -4.85
C ILE A 371 25.92 -11.80 -6.28
N GLU A 372 26.92 -11.40 -7.09
CA GLU A 372 26.69 -11.02 -8.49
C GLU A 372 26.25 -12.21 -9.35
N ASN A 373 26.72 -13.43 -9.03
CA ASN A 373 26.27 -14.65 -9.70
C ASN A 373 24.80 -14.94 -9.36
N GLU A 374 24.40 -14.81 -8.10
CA GLU A 374 22.99 -14.99 -7.70
C GLU A 374 22.07 -13.97 -8.39
N ILE A 375 22.50 -12.71 -8.49
CA ILE A 375 21.77 -11.66 -9.23
C ILE A 375 21.66 -12.05 -10.72
N ARG A 376 22.70 -12.61 -11.31
CA ARG A 376 22.70 -13.09 -12.70
C ARG A 376 21.71 -14.23 -12.89
N GLU A 377 21.67 -15.20 -11.96
CA GLU A 377 20.69 -16.29 -11.99
C GLU A 377 19.25 -15.78 -11.85
N MET A 378 19.02 -14.82 -10.96
CA MET A 378 17.71 -14.17 -10.81
C MET A 378 17.28 -13.46 -12.09
N ALA A 379 18.19 -12.72 -12.73
CA ALA A 379 17.92 -12.04 -13.99
C ALA A 379 17.58 -13.02 -15.10
N ALA A 380 18.36 -14.11 -15.22
CA ALA A 380 18.13 -15.15 -16.24
C ALA A 380 16.77 -15.87 -16.08
N LYS A 381 16.35 -16.10 -14.83
CA LYS A 381 15.05 -16.77 -14.54
C LYS A 381 13.83 -15.87 -14.76
N ASN A 382 13.97 -14.55 -14.67
CA ASN A 382 12.83 -13.63 -14.59
C ASN A 382 12.72 -12.65 -15.76
N LEU A 383 13.78 -12.48 -16.55
CA LEU A 383 13.81 -11.55 -17.68
C LEU A 383 14.26 -12.28 -18.96
N PRO A 384 13.81 -11.79 -20.12
CA PRO A 384 14.41 -12.21 -21.40
C PRO A 384 15.90 -11.91 -21.42
N LEU A 385 16.67 -12.80 -22.05
CA LEU A 385 18.09 -12.58 -22.27
C LEU A 385 18.32 -11.35 -23.14
N LYS A 386 19.48 -10.74 -23.00
CA LYS A 386 19.97 -9.70 -23.93
C LYS A 386 20.19 -10.30 -25.33
N PRO A 387 20.33 -9.47 -26.38
CA PRO A 387 20.61 -9.96 -27.76
C PRO A 387 21.89 -10.79 -27.88
N ASP A 388 22.83 -10.64 -26.95
CA ASP A 388 24.07 -11.40 -26.85
C ASP A 388 23.93 -12.70 -26.04
N ASN A 389 22.71 -13.13 -25.74
CA ASN A 389 22.38 -14.29 -24.90
C ASN A 389 22.85 -14.19 -23.45
N THR A 390 23.19 -13.01 -22.95
CA THR A 390 23.54 -12.81 -21.52
C THR A 390 22.32 -12.38 -20.69
N PRO A 391 22.29 -12.72 -19.38
CA PRO A 391 21.26 -12.24 -18.48
C PRO A 391 21.28 -10.73 -18.29
N ASN A 392 20.11 -10.09 -18.29
CA ASN A 392 19.98 -8.64 -18.13
C ASN A 392 19.97 -8.23 -16.65
N THR A 393 21.15 -8.31 -16.01
CA THR A 393 21.34 -8.02 -14.59
C THR A 393 21.04 -6.58 -14.21
N GLU A 394 21.38 -5.62 -15.09
CA GLU A 394 21.13 -4.19 -14.87
C GLU A 394 19.62 -3.91 -14.79
N ARG A 395 18.88 -4.45 -15.76
CA ARG A 395 17.41 -4.30 -15.79
C ARG A 395 16.75 -5.01 -14.62
N TRP A 396 17.28 -6.16 -14.21
CA TRP A 396 16.81 -6.86 -13.01
C TRP A 396 16.98 -6.01 -11.75
N LEU A 397 18.20 -5.47 -11.54
CA LEU A 397 18.48 -4.59 -10.39
C LEU A 397 17.59 -3.34 -10.39
N GLU A 398 17.43 -2.68 -11.55
CA GLU A 398 16.53 -1.53 -11.68
C GLU A 398 15.11 -1.85 -11.23
N LEU A 399 14.55 -2.95 -11.72
CA LEU A 399 13.19 -3.37 -11.39
C LEU A 399 13.06 -3.78 -9.91
N ALA A 400 13.97 -4.61 -9.42
CA ALA A 400 13.94 -5.12 -8.06
C ALA A 400 14.14 -4.01 -7.03
N THR A 401 15.08 -3.09 -7.27
CA THR A 401 15.33 -1.96 -6.36
C THR A 401 14.22 -0.93 -6.38
N LYS A 402 13.59 -0.69 -7.54
CA LYS A 402 12.43 0.20 -7.66
C LYS A 402 11.21 -0.36 -6.95
N GLU A 403 10.99 -1.66 -7.01
CA GLU A 403 9.86 -2.32 -6.34
C GLU A 403 9.99 -2.26 -4.81
N VAL A 404 11.19 -2.52 -4.29
CA VAL A 404 11.48 -2.48 -2.85
C VAL A 404 11.71 -1.05 -2.35
N GLY A 405 12.09 -0.12 -3.22
CA GLY A 405 12.36 1.28 -2.88
C GLY A 405 13.72 1.48 -2.20
N VAL A 406 14.73 0.68 -2.56
CA VAL A 406 16.08 0.73 -2.00
C VAL A 406 17.14 0.93 -3.08
N THR A 407 18.37 1.27 -2.68
CA THR A 407 19.51 1.33 -3.62
C THR A 407 20.01 -0.07 -4.00
N PRO A 408 20.73 -0.24 -5.14
CA PRO A 408 21.34 -1.51 -5.51
C PRO A 408 22.25 -2.10 -4.44
N ASP A 409 23.00 -1.30 -3.71
CA ASP A 409 23.90 -1.76 -2.65
C ASP A 409 23.14 -2.24 -1.41
N VAL A 410 22.06 -1.55 -1.06
CA VAL A 410 21.13 -2.01 0.00
C VAL A 410 20.49 -3.34 -0.40
N TYR A 411 20.03 -3.47 -1.63
CA TYR A 411 19.45 -4.70 -2.16
C TYR A 411 20.43 -5.88 -2.10
N ARG A 412 21.68 -5.68 -2.53
CA ARG A 412 22.74 -6.72 -2.42
C ARG A 412 22.97 -7.16 -0.99
N ALA A 413 23.12 -6.20 -0.07
CA ALA A 413 23.52 -6.46 1.32
C ALA A 413 22.38 -7.00 2.19
N ASN A 414 21.15 -6.56 1.96
CA ASN A 414 20.02 -6.85 2.86
C ASN A 414 18.99 -7.80 2.26
N THR A 415 19.06 -8.05 0.94
CA THR A 415 18.15 -8.99 0.27
C THR A 415 18.91 -10.18 -0.30
N VAL A 416 19.90 -9.94 -1.17
CA VAL A 416 20.58 -11.02 -1.89
C VAL A 416 21.51 -11.81 -0.97
N TRP A 417 22.32 -11.12 -0.17
CA TRP A 417 23.27 -11.78 0.72
C TRP A 417 22.59 -12.72 1.75
N PRO A 418 21.58 -12.31 2.52
CA PRO A 418 20.92 -13.19 3.49
C PRO A 418 20.24 -14.39 2.83
N MET A 419 19.59 -14.16 1.68
CA MET A 419 18.92 -15.21 0.93
C MET A 419 19.93 -16.25 0.42
N LEU A 420 21.06 -15.82 -0.15
CA LEU A 420 22.11 -16.70 -0.63
C LEU A 420 22.78 -17.47 0.52
N ALA A 421 22.98 -16.81 1.67
CA ALA A 421 23.49 -17.43 2.88
C ALA A 421 22.58 -18.57 3.36
N LEU A 422 21.28 -18.28 3.49
CA LEU A 422 20.29 -19.29 3.87
C LEU A 422 20.17 -20.42 2.84
N LYS A 423 20.24 -20.09 1.54
CA LYS A 423 20.26 -21.08 0.45
C LYS A 423 21.46 -22.05 0.62
N ARG A 424 22.66 -21.54 0.94
CA ARG A 424 23.83 -22.38 1.19
C ARG A 424 23.72 -23.19 2.48
N LEU A 425 23.20 -22.60 3.56
CA LEU A 425 22.96 -23.29 4.84
C LEU A 425 21.94 -24.42 4.73
N SER A 426 21.03 -24.33 3.79
CA SER A 426 19.90 -25.29 3.66
C SER A 426 20.11 -26.32 2.55
N ARG A 427 21.08 -26.11 1.65
CA ARG A 427 21.26 -26.88 0.42
C ARG A 427 21.50 -28.38 0.65
N ASP A 428 22.34 -28.73 1.62
CA ASP A 428 22.74 -30.11 1.83
C ASP A 428 21.64 -31.02 2.36
N GLY A 429 20.58 -30.41 2.94
CA GLY A 429 19.37 -31.10 3.40
C GLY A 429 18.33 -31.36 2.32
N VAL A 430 18.48 -30.75 1.13
CA VAL A 430 17.46 -30.83 0.06
C VAL A 430 17.79 -31.94 -0.92
N LYS A 431 16.98 -33.01 -0.91
CA LYS A 431 17.08 -34.11 -1.86
C LYS A 431 15.77 -34.29 -2.61
N VAL A 432 15.85 -34.42 -3.92
CA VAL A 432 14.72 -34.81 -4.77
C VAL A 432 14.80 -36.31 -5.02
N THR A 433 13.77 -37.03 -4.57
CA THR A 433 13.69 -38.48 -4.75
C THR A 433 12.91 -38.82 -6.04
N GLU A 434 13.04 -40.06 -6.51
CA GLU A 434 12.24 -40.56 -7.65
C GLU A 434 10.74 -40.49 -7.36
N GLU A 435 10.35 -40.74 -6.12
CA GLU A 435 8.96 -40.60 -5.66
C GLU A 435 8.45 -39.15 -5.77
N ASP A 436 9.28 -38.14 -5.42
CA ASP A 436 8.95 -36.75 -5.60
C ASP A 436 8.73 -36.41 -7.09
N VAL A 437 9.61 -36.92 -7.96
CA VAL A 437 9.52 -36.70 -9.41
C VAL A 437 8.25 -37.33 -9.96
N ARG A 438 7.92 -38.55 -9.54
CA ARG A 438 6.66 -39.23 -9.93
C ARG A 438 5.44 -38.44 -9.49
N LYS A 439 5.41 -37.98 -8.22
CA LYS A 439 4.32 -37.13 -7.70
C LYS A 439 4.25 -35.81 -8.44
N GLY A 440 5.37 -35.16 -8.72
CA GLY A 440 5.41 -33.90 -9.48
C GLY A 440 4.90 -34.07 -10.91
N PHE A 441 5.24 -35.19 -11.57
CA PHE A 441 4.72 -35.52 -12.88
C PHE A 441 3.19 -35.71 -12.83
N GLU A 442 2.68 -36.51 -11.87
CA GLU A 442 1.25 -36.75 -11.71
C GLU A 442 0.50 -35.44 -11.40
N ALA A 443 1.06 -34.55 -10.57
CA ALA A 443 0.48 -33.25 -10.26
C ALA A 443 0.36 -32.35 -11.50
N ASN A 444 1.40 -32.29 -12.32
CA ASN A 444 1.45 -31.34 -13.44
C ASN A 444 0.71 -31.88 -14.67
N PHE A 445 0.86 -33.15 -14.99
CA PHE A 445 0.41 -33.78 -16.23
C PHE A 445 -0.68 -34.84 -16.05
N GLY A 446 -0.97 -35.25 -14.82
CA GLY A 446 -2.04 -36.19 -14.50
C GLY A 446 -3.44 -35.61 -14.70
N ALA A 447 -4.44 -36.49 -14.57
CA ALA A 447 -5.83 -36.06 -14.55
C ALA A 447 -6.08 -35.11 -13.38
N LYS A 448 -6.93 -34.10 -13.60
CA LYS A 448 -7.36 -33.14 -12.57
C LYS A 448 -8.87 -33.15 -12.47
N VAL A 449 -9.40 -32.87 -11.28
CA VAL A 449 -10.84 -32.82 -11.03
C VAL A 449 -11.31 -31.38 -11.19
N LYS A 450 -12.29 -31.17 -12.07
CA LYS A 450 -12.98 -29.87 -12.20
C LYS A 450 -14.06 -29.82 -11.14
N CYS A 451 -13.94 -28.86 -10.21
CA CYS A 451 -14.87 -28.69 -9.13
C CYS A 451 -15.35 -27.25 -9.00
N ARG A 452 -16.52 -27.11 -8.41
CA ARG A 452 -16.95 -25.92 -7.71
C ARG A 452 -16.78 -26.13 -6.22
N ALA A 453 -16.50 -25.08 -5.49
CA ALA A 453 -16.37 -25.08 -4.03
C ALA A 453 -17.34 -24.09 -3.39
N ILE A 454 -17.86 -24.47 -2.23
CA ILE A 454 -18.51 -23.58 -1.29
C ILE A 454 -17.67 -23.60 -0.02
N ILE A 455 -17.21 -22.42 0.39
CA ILE A 455 -16.36 -22.21 1.57
C ILE A 455 -17.15 -21.37 2.57
N MET A 456 -17.24 -21.85 3.81
CA MET A 456 -18.03 -21.26 4.88
C MET A 456 -17.16 -21.03 6.11
N ASP A 457 -17.41 -19.96 6.83
CA ASP A 457 -16.76 -19.61 8.09
C ASP A 457 -17.50 -20.11 9.34
N ASN A 458 -18.62 -20.83 9.14
CA ASN A 458 -19.45 -21.33 10.21
C ASN A 458 -19.95 -22.75 9.90
N GLN A 459 -19.62 -23.69 10.79
CA GLN A 459 -19.93 -25.11 10.63
C GLN A 459 -21.43 -25.40 10.47
N ARG A 460 -22.28 -24.80 11.32
CA ARG A 460 -23.73 -25.04 11.27
C ARG A 460 -24.33 -24.58 9.95
N ARG A 461 -23.93 -23.42 9.50
CA ARG A 461 -24.37 -22.89 8.19
C ARG A 461 -23.83 -23.73 7.03
N ALA A 462 -22.62 -24.27 7.14
CA ALA A 462 -22.07 -25.19 6.15
C ALA A 462 -22.95 -26.42 5.98
N HIS A 463 -23.40 -27.04 7.09
CA HIS A 463 -24.34 -28.16 7.04
C HIS A 463 -25.69 -27.77 6.42
N GLU A 464 -26.26 -26.63 6.79
CA GLU A 464 -27.54 -26.14 6.24
C GLU A 464 -27.47 -25.94 4.72
N VAL A 465 -26.34 -25.39 4.21
CA VAL A 465 -26.13 -25.15 2.77
C VAL A 465 -25.80 -26.46 2.04
N TRP A 466 -25.02 -27.34 2.66
CA TRP A 466 -24.72 -28.68 2.15
C TRP A 466 -25.98 -29.53 1.97
N ASP A 467 -26.91 -29.52 2.95
CA ASP A 467 -28.21 -30.17 2.84
C ASP A 467 -29.05 -29.63 1.67
N LYS A 468 -28.98 -28.35 1.38
CA LYS A 468 -29.67 -27.77 0.23
C LYS A 468 -29.01 -28.20 -1.09
N ALA A 469 -27.69 -28.24 -1.13
CA ALA A 469 -26.94 -28.67 -2.30
C ALA A 469 -27.20 -30.15 -2.63
N THR A 470 -27.16 -31.03 -1.63
CA THR A 470 -27.35 -32.49 -1.79
C THR A 470 -28.78 -32.88 -2.15
N LYS A 471 -29.80 -32.10 -1.75
CA LYS A 471 -31.19 -32.31 -2.17
C LYS A 471 -31.42 -32.03 -3.66
N ASN A 472 -30.66 -31.17 -4.26
CA ASN A 472 -30.73 -30.85 -5.68
C ASN A 472 -29.29 -30.69 -6.26
N PRO A 473 -28.60 -31.82 -6.54
CA PRO A 473 -27.20 -31.81 -6.92
C PRO A 473 -27.01 -31.45 -8.40
N THR A 474 -27.34 -30.18 -8.76
CA THR A 474 -27.12 -29.62 -10.10
C THR A 474 -26.10 -28.50 -10.05
N VAL A 475 -25.42 -28.28 -11.19
CA VAL A 475 -24.45 -27.20 -11.36
C VAL A 475 -25.07 -25.85 -11.06
N GLU A 476 -26.28 -25.60 -11.56
CA GLU A 476 -27.01 -24.33 -11.39
C GLU A 476 -27.32 -24.09 -9.92
N ASN A 477 -27.89 -25.08 -9.22
CA ASN A 477 -28.22 -24.95 -7.79
C ASN A 477 -26.95 -24.73 -6.94
N PHE A 478 -25.87 -25.49 -7.23
CA PHE A 478 -24.62 -25.33 -6.50
C PHE A 478 -23.98 -23.96 -6.75
N ALA A 479 -24.05 -23.45 -7.99
CA ALA A 479 -23.57 -22.12 -8.35
C ALA A 479 -24.34 -21.02 -7.61
N ASP A 480 -25.68 -21.10 -7.57
CA ASP A 480 -26.54 -20.16 -6.84
C ASP A 480 -26.24 -20.19 -5.33
N LEU A 481 -26.05 -21.38 -4.76
CA LEU A 481 -25.67 -21.51 -3.35
C LEU A 481 -24.28 -20.93 -3.08
N ALA A 482 -23.31 -21.14 -3.97
CA ALA A 482 -21.99 -20.54 -3.87
C ALA A 482 -22.06 -19.01 -3.89
N GLN A 483 -22.82 -18.42 -4.82
CA GLN A 483 -22.98 -16.96 -4.92
C GLN A 483 -23.60 -16.35 -3.66
N ASN A 484 -24.59 -17.06 -3.07
CA ASN A 484 -25.35 -16.53 -1.95
C ASN A 484 -24.71 -16.78 -0.58
N TYR A 485 -23.92 -17.85 -0.43
CA TYR A 485 -23.50 -18.32 0.89
C TYR A 485 -21.98 -18.47 1.05
N SER A 486 -21.20 -18.67 -0.01
CA SER A 486 -19.75 -18.82 0.10
C SER A 486 -19.08 -17.51 0.53
N VAL A 487 -18.08 -17.61 1.40
CA VAL A 487 -17.24 -16.46 1.83
C VAL A 487 -16.05 -16.23 0.90
N ASP A 488 -15.75 -17.17 0.02
CA ASP A 488 -14.64 -17.13 -0.92
C ASP A 488 -14.95 -16.27 -2.16
N GLU A 489 -13.91 -15.68 -2.76
CA GLU A 489 -14.04 -14.84 -3.98
C GLU A 489 -14.58 -15.62 -5.19
N SER A 490 -14.39 -16.94 -5.26
CA SER A 490 -14.91 -17.80 -6.33
C SER A 490 -16.45 -17.77 -6.41
N ARG A 491 -17.14 -17.33 -5.36
CA ARG A 491 -18.62 -17.14 -5.34
C ARG A 491 -19.11 -16.31 -6.52
N ILE A 492 -18.36 -15.28 -6.95
CA ILE A 492 -18.74 -14.40 -8.07
C ILE A 492 -18.94 -15.21 -9.36
N ASN A 493 -18.17 -16.29 -9.51
CA ASN A 493 -18.24 -17.21 -10.64
C ASN A 493 -19.00 -18.51 -10.31
N GLY A 494 -19.89 -18.49 -9.29
CA GLY A 494 -20.64 -19.66 -8.88
C GLY A 494 -19.77 -20.77 -8.28
N GLY A 495 -18.71 -20.41 -7.56
CA GLY A 495 -17.82 -21.33 -6.86
C GLY A 495 -16.79 -22.05 -7.74
N ILE A 496 -16.59 -21.65 -9.02
CA ILE A 496 -15.58 -22.27 -9.89
C ILE A 496 -14.19 -22.05 -9.31
N ILE A 497 -13.46 -23.14 -9.06
CA ILE A 497 -12.07 -23.14 -8.62
C ILE A 497 -11.16 -23.74 -9.70
N PRO A 498 -9.85 -23.47 -9.68
CA PRO A 498 -8.90 -24.17 -10.54
C PRO A 498 -9.02 -25.69 -10.36
N PRO A 499 -8.87 -26.47 -11.45
CA PRO A 499 -8.97 -27.93 -11.35
C PRO A 499 -8.02 -28.50 -10.31
N ILE A 500 -8.56 -29.31 -9.40
CA ILE A 500 -7.82 -29.92 -8.29
C ILE A 500 -6.91 -31.01 -8.86
N GLN A 501 -5.62 -30.91 -8.56
CA GLN A 501 -4.60 -31.88 -8.97
C GLN A 501 -4.21 -32.75 -7.78
N LYS A 502 -3.70 -33.96 -8.04
CA LYS A 502 -3.06 -34.77 -7.00
C LYS A 502 -1.73 -34.14 -6.56
N HIS A 503 -1.36 -34.33 -5.32
CA HIS A 503 -0.10 -33.82 -4.72
C HIS A 503 0.03 -32.30 -4.79
N GLY A 504 -1.10 -31.57 -4.77
CA GLY A 504 -1.14 -30.09 -4.77
C GLY A 504 -0.90 -29.46 -3.41
N GLY A 505 -0.85 -30.25 -2.32
CA GLY A 505 -0.59 -29.80 -0.96
C GLY A 505 -1.82 -29.74 -0.04
N GLN A 506 -3.01 -30.17 -0.53
CA GLN A 506 -4.25 -30.23 0.25
C GLN A 506 -4.79 -31.67 0.29
N PRO A 507 -4.19 -32.60 1.05
CA PRO A 507 -4.47 -34.04 0.97
C PRO A 507 -5.93 -34.42 1.24
N MET A 508 -6.61 -33.71 2.15
CA MET A 508 -8.01 -33.98 2.47
C MET A 508 -8.92 -33.57 1.31
N LEU A 509 -8.70 -32.37 0.76
CA LEU A 509 -9.46 -31.87 -0.37
C LEU A 509 -9.23 -32.71 -1.64
N GLU A 510 -7.97 -33.09 -1.88
CA GLU A 510 -7.58 -33.95 -3.00
C GLU A 510 -8.25 -35.31 -2.91
N LYS A 511 -8.18 -35.96 -1.75
CA LYS A 511 -8.79 -37.27 -1.51
C LYS A 511 -10.29 -37.23 -1.80
N GLU A 512 -11.00 -36.24 -1.27
CA GLU A 512 -12.43 -36.08 -1.49
C GLU A 512 -12.72 -35.78 -2.96
N ALA A 513 -12.03 -34.81 -3.58
CA ALA A 513 -12.25 -34.46 -4.98
C ALA A 513 -12.08 -35.66 -5.93
N PHE A 514 -11.04 -36.47 -5.73
CA PHE A 514 -10.76 -37.65 -6.56
C PHE A 514 -11.65 -38.86 -6.26
N SER A 515 -12.43 -38.86 -5.17
CA SER A 515 -13.42 -39.87 -4.88
C SER A 515 -14.78 -39.64 -5.55
N LEU A 516 -15.06 -38.40 -5.99
CA LEU A 516 -16.33 -37.99 -6.55
C LEU A 516 -16.48 -38.38 -8.02
N ARG A 517 -17.67 -38.77 -8.42
CA ARG A 517 -18.10 -38.88 -9.81
C ARG A 517 -18.65 -37.54 -10.30
N PRO A 518 -18.66 -37.29 -11.61
CA PRO A 518 -19.32 -36.12 -12.15
C PRO A 518 -20.78 -35.99 -11.67
N GLY A 519 -21.13 -34.82 -11.14
CA GLY A 519 -22.46 -34.58 -10.53
C GLY A 519 -22.56 -34.86 -9.05
N GLU A 520 -21.55 -35.43 -8.40
CA GLU A 520 -21.56 -35.73 -6.96
C GLU A 520 -21.03 -34.54 -6.14
N ILE A 521 -21.52 -34.46 -4.89
CA ILE A 521 -21.10 -33.47 -3.88
C ILE A 521 -20.30 -34.20 -2.80
N SER A 522 -19.14 -33.61 -2.40
CA SER A 522 -18.29 -34.14 -1.34
C SER A 522 -18.97 -34.07 0.06
N GLN A 523 -18.39 -34.76 1.00
CA GLN A 523 -18.61 -34.43 2.40
C GLN A 523 -18.06 -33.05 2.74
N ILE A 524 -18.50 -32.49 3.88
CA ILE A 524 -17.93 -31.23 4.38
C ILE A 524 -16.52 -31.51 4.93
N ILE A 525 -15.55 -30.81 4.41
CA ILE A 525 -14.14 -30.88 4.80
C ILE A 525 -13.85 -29.67 5.69
N GLN A 526 -13.28 -29.91 6.85
CA GLN A 526 -12.74 -28.83 7.66
C GLN A 526 -11.30 -28.56 7.22
N ASP A 527 -11.02 -27.30 6.84
CA ASP A 527 -9.69 -26.82 6.49
C ASP A 527 -9.39 -25.57 7.34
N GLU A 528 -8.53 -25.73 8.34
CA GLU A 528 -8.28 -24.73 9.39
C GLU A 528 -9.57 -24.21 10.02
N ASP A 529 -9.89 -22.91 9.83
CA ASP A 529 -11.06 -22.23 10.40
C ASP A 529 -12.27 -22.18 9.45
N VAL A 530 -12.21 -22.90 8.31
CA VAL A 530 -13.28 -22.91 7.32
C VAL A 530 -13.78 -24.32 7.01
N TRP A 531 -15.01 -24.40 6.51
CA TRP A 531 -15.67 -25.62 6.07
C TRP A 531 -15.91 -25.57 4.56
N VAL A 532 -15.37 -26.55 3.85
CA VAL A 532 -15.38 -26.62 2.39
C VAL A 532 -16.15 -27.86 1.95
N PHE A 533 -16.96 -27.74 0.91
CA PHE A 533 -17.49 -28.89 0.18
C PHE A 533 -17.50 -28.60 -1.32
N LEU A 534 -17.37 -29.67 -2.09
CA LEU A 534 -17.11 -29.64 -3.52
C LEU A 534 -18.27 -30.21 -4.30
N PHE A 535 -18.52 -29.67 -5.48
CA PHE A 535 -19.32 -30.29 -6.53
C PHE A 535 -18.40 -30.67 -7.70
N CYS A 536 -18.40 -31.95 -8.09
CA CYS A 536 -17.57 -32.43 -9.18
C CYS A 536 -18.27 -32.19 -10.53
N GLU A 537 -17.67 -31.36 -11.39
CA GLU A 537 -18.16 -31.16 -12.77
C GLU A 537 -17.59 -32.19 -13.74
N GLY A 538 -16.49 -32.86 -13.36
CA GLY A 538 -15.82 -33.85 -14.22
C GLY A 538 -14.31 -33.85 -14.07
N TYR A 539 -13.64 -34.46 -15.04
CA TYR A 539 -12.19 -34.63 -15.02
C TYR A 539 -11.57 -34.02 -16.28
N THR A 540 -10.36 -33.48 -16.16
CA THR A 540 -9.53 -33.21 -17.32
C THR A 540 -8.76 -34.49 -17.66
N PRO A 541 -8.57 -34.81 -18.94
CA PRO A 541 -7.71 -35.93 -19.31
C PRO A 541 -6.25 -35.63 -18.94
N PRO A 542 -5.43 -36.66 -18.67
CA PRO A 542 -4.00 -36.49 -18.53
C PRO A 542 -3.39 -35.87 -19.79
N VAL A 543 -2.36 -35.06 -19.63
CA VAL A 543 -1.59 -34.54 -20.77
C VAL A 543 -0.64 -35.64 -21.28
N ASN A 544 -0.70 -35.92 -22.55
CA ASN A 544 0.17 -36.96 -23.16
C ASN A 544 1.59 -36.41 -23.40
N VAL A 545 2.44 -36.51 -22.36
CA VAL A 545 3.84 -36.09 -22.38
C VAL A 545 4.68 -37.22 -21.84
N ASN A 546 5.85 -37.46 -22.47
CA ASN A 546 6.79 -38.44 -21.94
C ASN A 546 7.50 -37.84 -20.70
N MET A 547 7.54 -38.60 -19.62
CA MET A 547 8.19 -38.19 -18.39
C MET A 547 9.66 -37.79 -18.57
N GLN A 548 10.37 -38.49 -19.48
CA GLN A 548 11.79 -38.20 -19.75
C GLN A 548 11.99 -36.80 -20.34
N ASP A 549 11.05 -36.31 -21.13
CA ASP A 549 11.16 -35.00 -21.80
C ASP A 549 11.01 -33.82 -20.81
N VAL A 550 10.28 -34.03 -19.72
CA VAL A 550 9.96 -32.99 -18.71
C VAL A 550 10.63 -33.24 -17.36
N GLN A 551 11.38 -34.33 -17.22
CA GLN A 551 11.99 -34.73 -15.94
C GLN A 551 12.90 -33.65 -15.35
N THR A 552 13.73 -33.02 -16.17
CA THR A 552 14.66 -31.97 -15.72
C THR A 552 13.92 -30.76 -15.16
N GLU A 553 12.82 -30.36 -15.79
CA GLU A 553 11.98 -29.25 -15.34
C GLU A 553 11.27 -29.60 -14.03
N ILE A 554 10.72 -30.80 -13.92
CA ILE A 554 10.05 -31.30 -12.72
C ILE A 554 11.03 -31.34 -11.54
N VAL A 555 12.23 -31.90 -11.74
CA VAL A 555 13.28 -31.96 -10.72
C VAL A 555 13.67 -30.56 -10.25
N SER A 556 13.84 -29.63 -11.17
CA SER A 556 14.16 -28.23 -10.85
C SER A 556 13.04 -27.57 -10.03
N ASP A 557 11.79 -27.72 -10.44
CA ASP A 557 10.63 -27.15 -9.73
C ASP A 557 10.46 -27.73 -8.31
N ILE A 558 10.66 -29.03 -8.15
CA ILE A 558 10.59 -29.71 -6.84
C ILE A 558 11.74 -29.27 -5.97
N TYR A 559 12.95 -29.21 -6.52
CA TYR A 559 14.12 -28.73 -5.80
C TYR A 559 13.92 -27.30 -5.28
N ASP A 560 13.47 -26.40 -6.14
CA ASP A 560 13.18 -25.00 -5.77
C ASP A 560 12.11 -24.91 -4.66
N LYS A 561 11.06 -25.73 -4.72
CA LYS A 561 10.01 -25.79 -3.67
C LYS A 561 10.57 -26.32 -2.35
N LYS A 562 11.30 -27.45 -2.38
CA LYS A 562 11.91 -28.04 -1.19
C LYS A 562 12.96 -27.12 -0.58
N LEU A 563 13.75 -26.45 -1.40
CA LEU A 563 14.76 -25.48 -0.94
C LEU A 563 14.11 -24.29 -0.24
N LYS A 564 13.01 -23.75 -0.78
CA LYS A 564 12.25 -22.66 -0.11
C LYS A 564 11.76 -23.08 1.27
N LEU A 565 11.21 -24.30 1.38
CA LEU A 565 10.75 -24.83 2.66
C LEU A 565 11.92 -25.04 3.63
N ALA A 566 13.03 -25.61 3.13
CA ALA A 566 14.24 -25.83 3.93
C ALA A 566 14.85 -24.52 4.44
N ILE A 567 14.81 -23.45 3.62
CA ILE A 567 15.25 -22.11 4.02
C ILE A 567 14.36 -21.56 5.15
N ALA A 568 13.04 -21.67 5.01
CA ALA A 568 12.11 -21.21 6.03
C ALA A 568 12.31 -21.95 7.35
N ASN A 569 12.35 -23.28 7.31
CA ASN A 569 12.57 -24.13 8.49
C ASN A 569 13.94 -23.85 9.15
N LYS A 570 14.99 -23.61 8.34
CA LYS A 570 16.32 -23.28 8.86
C LYS A 570 16.34 -21.96 9.60
N PHE A 571 15.67 -20.94 9.05
CA PHE A 571 15.56 -19.65 9.72
C PHE A 571 14.76 -19.75 11.02
N GLU A 572 13.65 -20.48 11.01
CA GLU A 572 12.84 -20.73 12.21
C GLU A 572 13.62 -21.48 13.29
N GLU A 573 14.35 -22.54 12.93
CA GLU A 573 15.27 -23.25 13.82
C GLU A 573 16.32 -22.33 14.45
N MET A 574 16.95 -21.48 13.63
CA MET A 574 17.94 -20.50 14.09
C MET A 574 17.31 -19.49 15.06
N SER A 575 16.13 -18.99 14.72
CA SER A 575 15.39 -18.04 15.55
C SER A 575 15.00 -18.65 16.90
N ALA A 576 14.44 -19.86 16.89
CA ALA A 576 13.99 -20.56 18.11
C ALA A 576 15.11 -20.87 19.11
N ARG A 577 16.34 -21.12 18.62
CA ARG A 577 17.51 -21.42 19.49
C ARG A 577 18.36 -20.20 19.85
N SER A 578 18.07 -19.02 19.25
CA SER A 578 18.83 -17.79 19.52
C SER A 578 18.30 -17.07 20.75
N THR A 579 19.22 -16.59 21.57
CA THR A 579 18.90 -15.63 22.62
C THR A 579 18.94 -14.23 22.02
N ILE A 580 17.80 -13.52 22.02
CA ILE A 580 17.66 -12.21 21.42
C ILE A 580 17.11 -11.25 22.48
N ASP A 581 17.89 -10.23 22.79
CA ASP A 581 17.46 -9.10 23.63
C ASP A 581 17.36 -7.86 22.74
N ASN A 582 16.14 -7.36 22.54
CA ASN A 582 15.85 -6.15 21.76
C ASN A 582 15.52 -5.00 22.72
N TYR A 583 16.49 -4.15 23.01
CA TYR A 583 16.36 -3.05 23.95
C TYR A 583 15.58 -1.86 23.38
N LEU A 584 15.41 -1.77 22.06
CA LEU A 584 14.62 -0.75 21.40
C LEU A 584 13.11 -1.00 21.54
N GLU A 585 12.71 -2.27 21.62
CA GLU A 585 11.31 -2.70 21.77
C GLU A 585 11.01 -3.28 23.15
N ASN A 586 12.02 -3.38 24.01
CA ASN A 586 11.92 -4.00 25.35
C ASN A 586 11.40 -5.45 25.29
N THR A 587 11.85 -6.22 24.29
CA THR A 587 11.53 -7.65 24.15
C THR A 587 12.77 -8.50 24.38
N SER A 588 12.60 -9.69 24.97
CA SER A 588 13.69 -10.61 25.23
C SER A 588 13.22 -12.06 25.10
N THR A 589 14.06 -12.88 24.47
CA THR A 589 13.96 -14.34 24.50
C THR A 589 14.94 -14.97 25.51
N SER A 590 15.75 -14.14 26.19
CA SER A 590 16.72 -14.57 27.18
C SER A 590 16.02 -15.03 28.48
N PRO A 591 16.31 -16.21 29.00
CA PRO A 591 15.73 -16.67 30.27
C PRO A 591 16.01 -15.76 31.46
N ARG A 592 17.13 -15.01 31.42
CA ARG A 592 17.52 -14.09 32.50
C ARG A 592 16.69 -12.80 32.56
N GLN A 593 16.12 -12.34 31.44
CA GLN A 593 15.34 -11.12 31.38
C GLN A 593 13.83 -11.35 31.51
N GLN A 594 13.35 -12.56 31.31
CA GLN A 594 11.95 -12.91 31.57
C GLN A 594 11.58 -12.84 33.07
N GLU A 595 12.59 -12.83 33.96
CA GLU A 595 12.42 -12.69 35.42
C GLU A 595 12.49 -11.24 35.92
N LEU A 596 12.79 -10.25 35.06
CA LEU A 596 12.83 -8.84 35.46
C LEU A 596 11.43 -8.20 35.38
N PRO A 597 10.96 -7.55 36.47
CA PRO A 597 9.68 -6.86 36.44
C PRO A 597 9.70 -5.74 35.42
N ASN A 598 8.63 -5.68 34.65
CA ASN A 598 8.38 -4.72 33.57
C ASN A 598 8.71 -3.29 34.02
N ALA A 599 9.62 -2.60 33.35
CA ALA A 599 10.08 -1.25 33.70
C ALA A 599 8.96 -0.17 33.69
N ASN A 600 7.79 -0.51 33.13
CA ASN A 600 6.60 0.33 33.08
C ASN A 600 5.61 0.13 34.24
N GLN A 601 5.95 -0.68 35.27
CA GLN A 601 5.09 -0.76 36.45
C GLN A 601 5.33 0.42 37.41
N PRO A 602 4.26 0.99 37.99
CA PRO A 602 4.38 2.07 38.98
C PRO A 602 5.28 1.67 40.17
N PRO A 603 5.99 2.61 40.80
CA PRO A 603 6.98 2.33 41.87
C PRO A 603 6.45 1.50 43.04
N GLU A 604 5.14 1.56 43.33
CA GLU A 604 4.48 0.81 44.41
C GLU A 604 4.42 -0.71 44.18
N GLN A 605 4.46 -1.17 42.94
CA GLN A 605 4.48 -2.60 42.61
C GLN A 605 5.89 -3.19 42.49
N ARG A 606 6.92 -2.36 42.39
CA ARG A 606 8.32 -2.81 42.37
C ARG A 606 8.83 -3.28 43.73
N ALA A 607 8.24 -2.77 44.81
CA ALA A 607 8.65 -3.12 46.17
C ALA A 607 8.11 -4.46 46.68
N ALA A 608 7.03 -4.98 46.05
CA ALA A 608 6.38 -6.22 46.51
C ALA A 608 7.07 -7.50 45.99
N GLY A 609 7.89 -7.40 44.91
CA GLY A 609 8.58 -8.56 44.32
C GLY A 609 10.00 -8.82 44.85
N ALA A 610 10.53 -7.99 45.74
CA ALA A 610 11.92 -8.07 46.25
C ALA A 610 12.09 -8.75 47.61
N ALA A 611 11.03 -9.35 48.15
CA ALA A 611 11.14 -10.11 49.42
C ALA A 611 11.47 -11.57 49.11
N LEU A 612 12.75 -11.90 49.10
CA LEU A 612 13.25 -13.28 49.17
C LEU A 612 12.83 -13.93 50.49
N PRO A 613 12.27 -15.13 50.51
CA PRO A 613 12.08 -15.88 51.72
C PRO A 613 13.45 -16.36 52.23
N ARG A 614 13.84 -15.92 53.41
CA ARG A 614 14.86 -16.57 54.19
C ARG A 614 14.30 -17.91 54.70
N LYS A 615 14.77 -19.01 54.19
CA LYS A 615 15.29 -20.16 54.93
C LYS A 615 15.67 -21.27 53.92
#